data_a33a6a2705ccc0ec272316335fec53c1
#
_entry.id   a33a6a2705ccc0ec272316335fec53c1
#
_cell.length_a   1.000
_cell.length_b   1.000
_cell.length_c   1.000
_cell.angle_alpha   90.00
_cell.angle_beta   90.00
_cell.angle_gamma   90.00
#
_symmetry.space_group_name_H-M   'P 1'
#
loop_
_entity.id
_entity.type
_entity.pdbx_description
1 polymer ?
#
loop_
_entity_poly.entity_id
_entity_poly.type
_entity_poly.pdbx_seq_one_letter_code
_entity_poly.pdbx_strand_id
1 'polypeptide(L)'
;MFLQNYYSEENKKIHFSRQQASRFAKEIAGDFNPIHDPEAKRFCVPGDLLFALVMSKYGLSQRMRFTFSELVSDEVLLSLPDSASAELDIDGDTGKTYLSLFREGDTSDDQNLIRDLTTSYVRFSGQTFPHILVPLMSDNGVMINPDRPLVIYESMAINLERLDITDPQLELTGSSLEVRGKRGAVHLEFQLKASDTIVGKGEKNMILSGLRAFDADKV
;
A
#
# COMPACT_ATOMS: atom_id res chain seq x y z
N MET A 1 2.93 4.02 -19.79
CA MET A 1 3.08 3.63 -18.36
C MET A 1 1.68 3.40 -17.80
N PHE A 2 1.40 2.30 -17.10
CA PHE A 2 0.03 1.94 -16.69
C PHE A 2 -0.60 2.90 -15.66
N LEU A 3 0.22 3.74 -15.00
CA LEU A 3 -0.23 4.68 -13.97
C LEU A 3 -0.65 6.07 -14.49
N GLN A 4 -0.44 6.40 -15.76
CA GLN A 4 -0.64 7.78 -16.30
C GLN A 4 -2.04 8.35 -16.08
N ASN A 5 -3.06 7.50 -15.92
CA ASN A 5 -4.44 7.92 -15.72
C ASN A 5 -4.81 8.12 -14.24
N TYR A 6 -3.91 7.82 -13.29
CA TYR A 6 -4.21 7.77 -11.87
C TYR A 6 -3.54 8.88 -11.05
N TYR A 7 -2.76 9.72 -11.68
CA TYR A 7 -2.19 10.93 -11.09
C TYR A 7 -2.06 12.04 -12.15
N SER A 8 -1.78 13.26 -11.71
CA SER A 8 -1.41 14.36 -12.56
C SER A 8 -0.08 14.93 -12.10
N GLU A 9 0.73 15.42 -13.04
CA GLU A 9 2.00 16.04 -12.75
C GLU A 9 2.02 17.45 -13.36
N GLU A 10 2.29 18.44 -12.51
CA GLU A 10 2.44 19.84 -12.90
C GLU A 10 3.62 20.46 -12.14
N ASN A 11 4.53 21.13 -12.86
CA ASN A 11 5.71 21.78 -12.28
C ASN A 11 6.55 20.85 -11.39
N LYS A 12 6.74 19.59 -11.79
CA LYS A 12 7.41 18.52 -11.02
C LYS A 12 6.72 18.17 -9.69
N LYS A 13 5.47 18.55 -9.52
CA LYS A 13 4.64 18.15 -8.38
C LYS A 13 3.59 17.16 -8.84
N ILE A 14 3.38 16.14 -8.04
CA ILE A 14 2.36 15.11 -8.27
C ILE A 14 1.18 15.38 -7.38
N HIS A 15 0.00 15.29 -7.95
CA HIS A 15 -1.26 15.34 -7.22
C HIS A 15 -2.25 14.32 -7.75
N PHE A 16 -3.24 14.00 -6.92
CA PHE A 16 -4.26 13.02 -7.21
C PHE A 16 -5.65 13.66 -7.07
N SER A 17 -6.46 13.60 -8.11
CA SER A 17 -7.88 13.87 -7.92
C SER A 17 -8.54 12.70 -7.19
N ARG A 18 -9.66 12.96 -6.50
CA ARG A 18 -10.46 11.93 -5.83
C ARG A 18 -10.88 10.83 -6.80
N GLN A 19 -11.24 11.19 -8.03
CA GLN A 19 -11.63 10.25 -9.08
C GLN A 19 -10.46 9.37 -9.53
N GLN A 20 -9.26 9.94 -9.70
CA GLN A 20 -8.08 9.17 -10.07
C GLN A 20 -7.72 8.14 -9.01
N ALA A 21 -7.66 8.56 -7.76
CA ALA A 21 -7.33 7.69 -6.64
C ALA A 21 -8.39 6.59 -6.40
N SER A 22 -9.68 6.94 -6.46
CA SER A 22 -10.78 5.99 -6.35
C SER A 22 -10.79 4.96 -7.48
N ARG A 23 -10.51 5.38 -8.70
CA ARG A 23 -10.39 4.47 -9.85
C ARG A 23 -9.24 3.49 -9.66
N PHE A 24 -8.07 3.96 -9.21
CA PHE A 24 -6.95 3.08 -8.93
C PHE A 24 -7.31 2.05 -7.85
N ALA A 25 -7.89 2.49 -6.73
CA ALA A 25 -8.33 1.59 -5.66
C ALA A 25 -9.22 0.47 -6.21
N LYS A 26 -10.25 0.81 -6.97
CA LYS A 26 -11.27 -0.15 -7.44
C LYS A 26 -10.80 -0.98 -8.64
N GLU A 27 -10.21 -0.36 -9.66
CA GLU A 27 -9.88 -1.01 -10.94
C GLU A 27 -8.57 -1.81 -10.87
N ILE A 28 -7.57 -1.31 -10.12
CA ILE A 28 -6.23 -1.90 -10.08
C ILE A 28 -6.04 -2.74 -8.82
N ALA A 29 -6.31 -2.16 -7.64
CA ALA A 29 -6.09 -2.83 -6.36
C ALA A 29 -7.26 -3.77 -5.97
N GLY A 30 -8.48 -3.52 -6.44
CA GLY A 30 -9.67 -4.22 -5.96
C GLY A 30 -10.02 -3.83 -4.52
N ASP A 31 -9.61 -2.64 -4.10
CA ASP A 31 -9.89 -2.08 -2.77
C ASP A 31 -11.16 -1.24 -2.81
N PHE A 32 -12.19 -1.72 -2.13
CA PHE A 32 -13.50 -1.05 -2.01
C PHE A 32 -13.68 -0.34 -0.68
N ASN A 33 -12.60 -0.02 0.04
CA ASN A 33 -12.67 0.75 1.27
C ASN A 33 -13.29 2.13 1.00
N PRO A 34 -14.40 2.49 1.70
CA PRO A 34 -15.10 3.76 1.48
C PRO A 34 -14.26 5.02 1.69
N ILE A 35 -13.10 4.92 2.36
CA ILE A 35 -12.17 6.05 2.54
C ILE A 35 -11.61 6.55 1.20
N HIS A 36 -11.62 5.71 0.17
CA HIS A 36 -11.16 6.01 -1.18
C HIS A 36 -12.30 6.45 -2.12
N ASP A 37 -13.54 6.53 -1.62
CA ASP A 37 -14.65 7.03 -2.44
C ASP A 37 -14.53 8.54 -2.65
N PRO A 38 -14.85 9.06 -3.86
CA PRO A 38 -14.73 10.49 -4.15
C PRO A 38 -15.55 11.37 -3.21
N GLU A 39 -16.67 10.85 -2.70
CA GLU A 39 -17.58 11.55 -1.79
C GLU A 39 -17.22 11.36 -0.30
N ALA A 40 -16.14 10.63 0.00
CA ALA A 40 -15.72 10.39 1.38
C ALA A 40 -15.40 11.71 2.10
N LYS A 41 -15.99 11.93 3.29
CA LYS A 41 -15.71 13.12 4.11
C LYS A 41 -14.24 13.21 4.54
N ARG A 42 -13.58 12.07 4.70
CA ARG A 42 -12.16 11.94 5.02
C ARG A 42 -11.49 11.16 3.90
N PHE A 43 -11.53 11.73 2.71
CA PHE A 43 -10.92 11.11 1.55
C PHE A 43 -9.41 10.91 1.77
N CYS A 44 -8.92 9.76 1.35
CA CYS A 44 -7.50 9.42 1.38
C CYS A 44 -7.11 8.74 0.06
N VAL A 45 -5.99 9.14 -0.49
CA VAL A 45 -5.33 8.46 -1.60
C VAL A 45 -4.83 7.10 -1.11
N PRO A 46 -5.04 5.99 -1.85
CA PRO A 46 -4.51 4.69 -1.46
C PRO A 46 -2.98 4.72 -1.29
N GLY A 47 -2.47 4.18 -0.19
CA GLY A 47 -1.02 3.99 0.00
C GLY A 47 -0.40 3.14 -1.12
N ASP A 48 -1.17 2.18 -1.65
CA ASP A 48 -0.77 1.35 -2.77
C ASP A 48 -0.56 2.13 -4.08
N LEU A 49 -1.25 3.27 -4.27
CA LEU A 49 -1.00 4.16 -5.40
C LEU A 49 0.33 4.91 -5.25
N LEU A 50 0.67 5.33 -4.02
CA LEU A 50 1.99 5.92 -3.73
C LEU A 50 3.11 4.90 -3.93
N PHE A 51 2.92 3.67 -3.44
CA PHE A 51 3.85 2.57 -3.71
C PHE A 51 4.06 2.36 -5.21
N ALA A 52 2.98 2.22 -5.99
CA ALA A 52 3.03 2.01 -7.42
C ALA A 52 3.77 3.16 -8.17
N LEU A 53 3.53 4.41 -7.74
CA LEU A 53 4.20 5.58 -8.28
C LEU A 53 5.72 5.54 -8.04
N VAL A 54 6.13 5.22 -6.82
CA VAL A 54 7.53 5.10 -6.42
C VAL A 54 8.23 3.98 -7.20
N MET A 55 7.60 2.81 -7.30
CA MET A 55 8.11 1.69 -8.11
C MET A 55 8.30 2.08 -9.58
N SER A 56 7.34 2.80 -10.13
CA SER A 56 7.38 3.28 -11.52
C SER A 56 8.49 4.30 -11.77
N LYS A 57 8.81 5.15 -10.79
CA LYS A 57 9.80 6.23 -10.93
C LYS A 57 11.23 5.76 -10.62
N TYR A 58 11.40 4.95 -9.59
CA TYR A 58 12.74 4.60 -9.07
C TYR A 58 13.17 3.16 -9.34
N GLY A 59 12.31 2.37 -9.98
CA GLY A 59 12.60 0.97 -10.27
C GLY A 59 12.53 0.06 -9.04
N LEU A 60 12.92 -1.20 -9.24
CA LEU A 60 12.91 -2.25 -8.24
C LEU A 60 14.31 -2.42 -7.65
N SER A 61 14.39 -2.65 -6.34
CA SER A 61 15.61 -3.13 -5.66
C SER A 61 15.31 -4.43 -4.93
N GLN A 62 16.34 -5.25 -4.72
CA GLN A 62 16.16 -6.53 -4.02
C GLN A 62 15.52 -6.36 -2.64
N ARG A 63 15.92 -5.34 -1.89
CA ARG A 63 15.33 -5.02 -0.59
C ARG A 63 14.76 -3.60 -0.62
N MET A 64 13.48 -3.50 -0.33
CA MET A 64 12.78 -2.23 -0.26
C MET A 64 11.90 -2.19 0.98
N ARG A 65 11.89 -1.06 1.68
CA ARG A 65 10.98 -0.76 2.79
C ARG A 65 10.32 0.58 2.55
N PHE A 66 9.01 0.59 2.63
CA PHE A 66 8.16 1.78 2.53
C PHE A 66 7.56 2.06 3.89
N THR A 67 7.65 3.31 4.34
CA THR A 67 7.04 3.79 5.59
C THR A 67 6.12 4.94 5.27
N PHE A 68 4.83 4.80 5.59
CA PHE A 68 3.80 5.79 5.33
C PHE A 68 3.59 6.61 6.60
N SER A 69 3.94 7.89 6.58
CA SER A 69 3.94 8.75 7.77
C SER A 69 2.66 9.58 7.90
N GLU A 70 2.04 9.94 6.77
CA GLU A 70 0.86 10.80 6.72
C GLU A 70 -0.13 10.31 5.66
N LEU A 71 -1.41 10.63 5.84
CA LEU A 71 -2.44 10.35 4.83
C LEU A 71 -2.42 11.42 3.75
N VAL A 72 -2.38 11.00 2.49
CA VAL A 72 -2.43 11.90 1.34
C VAL A 72 -3.88 12.19 0.99
N SER A 73 -4.27 13.47 0.96
CA SER A 73 -5.55 13.94 0.43
C SER A 73 -5.41 14.45 -1.00
N ASP A 74 -6.53 14.80 -1.62
CA ASP A 74 -6.59 15.42 -2.95
C ASP A 74 -6.04 16.85 -3.01
N GLU A 75 -5.75 17.46 -1.86
CA GLU A 75 -5.16 18.79 -1.75
C GLU A 75 -3.61 18.77 -1.67
N VAL A 76 -3.02 17.59 -1.51
CA VAL A 76 -1.58 17.43 -1.29
C VAL A 76 -0.83 17.41 -2.63
N LEU A 77 0.19 18.26 -2.73
CA LEU A 77 1.13 18.27 -3.84
C LEU A 77 2.44 17.61 -3.39
N LEU A 78 2.75 16.45 -3.96
CA LEU A 78 3.93 15.68 -3.60
C LEU A 78 5.14 16.03 -4.48
N SER A 79 6.30 16.08 -3.84
CA SER A 79 7.60 16.22 -4.51
C SER A 79 8.32 14.88 -4.48
N LEU A 80 8.66 14.39 -5.65
CA LEU A 80 9.47 13.17 -5.77
C LEU A 80 10.89 13.59 -6.16
N PRO A 81 11.93 13.22 -5.38
CA PRO A 81 13.33 13.50 -5.73
C PRO A 81 13.71 13.08 -7.15
N ASP A 82 14.56 13.85 -7.82
CA ASP A 82 14.96 13.54 -9.20
C ASP A 82 15.96 12.37 -9.29
N SER A 83 16.67 12.06 -8.20
CA SER A 83 17.67 10.98 -8.16
C SER A 83 17.24 9.87 -7.20
N ALA A 84 17.47 8.61 -7.62
CA ALA A 84 17.30 7.46 -6.75
C ALA A 84 18.50 7.31 -5.82
N SER A 85 18.31 7.54 -4.51
CA SER A 85 19.26 7.22 -3.44
C SER A 85 18.82 5.98 -2.67
N ALA A 86 19.66 5.49 -1.76
CA ALA A 86 19.29 4.38 -0.86
C ALA A 86 18.14 4.75 0.08
N GLU A 87 18.04 6.02 0.42
CA GLU A 87 16.95 6.59 1.21
C GLU A 87 16.33 7.76 0.45
N LEU A 88 15.02 7.78 0.39
CA LEU A 88 14.22 8.79 -0.31
C LEU A 88 13.01 9.16 0.54
N ASP A 89 12.78 10.46 0.65
CA ASP A 89 11.54 10.98 1.24
C ASP A 89 10.68 11.63 0.15
N ILE A 90 9.40 11.31 0.18
CA ILE A 90 8.37 11.92 -0.65
C ILE A 90 7.66 12.96 0.23
N ASP A 91 7.97 14.20 -0.02
CA ASP A 91 7.50 15.32 0.78
C ASP A 91 6.34 16.04 0.11
N GLY A 92 5.46 16.58 0.94
CA GLY A 92 4.45 17.53 0.50
C GLY A 92 4.98 18.98 0.44
N ASP A 93 4.22 19.86 -0.16
CA ASP A 93 4.52 21.29 -0.27
C ASP A 93 4.58 22.02 1.08
N THR A 94 4.00 21.43 2.14
CA THR A 94 4.07 21.93 3.52
C THR A 94 5.31 21.48 4.28
N GLY A 95 6.22 20.73 3.64
CA GLY A 95 7.42 20.18 4.27
C GLY A 95 7.18 18.94 5.15
N LYS A 96 6.00 18.34 5.06
CA LYS A 96 5.72 17.05 5.71
C LYS A 96 6.15 15.91 4.81
N THR A 97 6.77 14.88 5.39
CA THR A 97 7.05 13.61 4.72
C THR A 97 5.81 12.72 4.75
N TYR A 98 5.40 12.22 3.59
CA TYR A 98 4.26 11.33 3.42
C TYR A 98 4.66 9.87 3.25
N LEU A 99 5.79 9.64 2.60
CA LEU A 99 6.33 8.31 2.38
C LEU A 99 7.85 8.36 2.42
N SER A 100 8.47 7.46 3.19
CA SER A 100 9.91 7.21 3.15
C SER A 100 10.18 5.86 2.50
N LEU A 101 11.16 5.82 1.61
CA LEU A 101 11.65 4.61 0.95
C LEU A 101 13.09 4.35 1.41
N PHE A 102 13.35 3.14 1.91
CA PHE A 102 14.69 2.58 2.00
C PHE A 102 14.85 1.49 0.94
N ARG A 103 16.00 1.46 0.26
CA ARG A 103 16.29 0.46 -0.79
C ARG A 103 17.76 0.02 -0.76
N GLU A 104 17.98 -1.26 -1.02
CA GLU A 104 19.31 -1.88 -0.95
C GLU A 104 19.43 -3.08 -1.89
N GLY A 105 20.65 -3.47 -2.26
CA GLY A 105 20.97 -4.61 -3.12
C GLY A 105 20.92 -4.27 -4.59
N ASP A 106 20.87 -5.30 -5.42
CA ASP A 106 20.79 -5.15 -6.86
C ASP A 106 19.49 -4.45 -7.28
N THR A 107 19.52 -3.78 -8.43
CA THR A 107 18.40 -3.02 -8.96
C THR A 107 17.97 -3.50 -10.33
N SER A 108 16.70 -3.30 -10.68
CA SER A 108 16.16 -3.57 -12.00
C SER A 108 15.27 -2.42 -12.45
N ASP A 109 15.45 -2.00 -13.70
CA ASP A 109 14.60 -1.05 -14.42
C ASP A 109 13.71 -1.74 -15.45
N ASP A 110 13.60 -3.08 -15.40
CA ASP A 110 12.72 -3.83 -16.27
C ASP A 110 11.26 -3.46 -16.01
N GLN A 111 10.68 -2.75 -16.96
CA GLN A 111 9.31 -2.20 -16.87
C GLN A 111 8.23 -3.29 -16.80
N ASN A 112 8.49 -4.48 -17.33
CA ASN A 112 7.56 -5.61 -17.24
C ASN A 112 7.58 -6.17 -15.82
N LEU A 113 8.76 -6.47 -15.27
CA LEU A 113 8.90 -6.93 -13.89
C LEU A 113 8.30 -5.94 -12.89
N ILE A 114 8.64 -4.65 -13.03
CA ILE A 114 8.12 -3.59 -12.14
C ILE A 114 6.60 -3.53 -12.20
N ARG A 115 6.00 -3.56 -13.40
CA ARG A 115 4.55 -3.53 -13.57
C ARG A 115 3.90 -4.77 -12.96
N ASP A 116 4.43 -5.95 -13.27
CA ASP A 116 3.83 -7.23 -12.86
C ASP A 116 3.90 -7.39 -11.34
N LEU A 117 5.06 -7.09 -10.72
CA LEU A 117 5.22 -7.08 -9.27
C LEU A 117 4.30 -6.04 -8.60
N THR A 118 4.28 -4.81 -9.11
CA THR A 118 3.42 -3.75 -8.59
C THR A 118 1.96 -4.15 -8.65
N THR A 119 1.50 -4.67 -9.79
CA THR A 119 0.10 -5.08 -9.96
C THR A 119 -0.26 -6.24 -9.05
N SER A 120 0.60 -7.24 -8.93
CA SER A 120 0.40 -8.40 -8.06
C SER A 120 0.33 -7.96 -6.59
N TYR A 121 1.25 -7.07 -6.16
CA TYR A 121 1.25 -6.56 -4.80
C TYR A 121 -0.01 -5.72 -4.48
N VAL A 122 -0.39 -4.77 -5.33
CA VAL A 122 -1.54 -3.90 -5.02
C VAL A 122 -2.86 -4.68 -5.01
N ARG A 123 -2.99 -5.73 -5.80
CA ARG A 123 -4.15 -6.65 -5.76
C ARG A 123 -4.17 -7.45 -4.46
N PHE A 124 -3.03 -8.02 -4.06
CA PHE A 124 -2.90 -8.69 -2.76
C PHE A 124 -3.27 -7.73 -1.62
N SER A 125 -2.77 -6.50 -1.65
CA SER A 125 -3.03 -5.47 -0.65
C SER A 125 -4.51 -5.07 -0.60
N GLY A 126 -5.13 -4.79 -1.74
CA GLY A 126 -6.53 -4.36 -1.82
C GLY A 126 -7.53 -5.42 -1.35
N GLN A 127 -7.21 -6.69 -1.53
CA GLN A 127 -8.03 -7.81 -1.07
C GLN A 127 -7.82 -8.16 0.41
N THR A 128 -6.90 -7.49 1.09
CA THR A 128 -6.58 -7.76 2.50
C THR A 128 -7.79 -7.56 3.41
N PHE A 129 -8.60 -6.53 3.17
CA PHE A 129 -9.70 -6.19 4.07
C PHE A 129 -10.74 -7.32 4.19
N PRO A 130 -11.41 -7.78 3.13
CA PRO A 130 -12.44 -8.80 3.26
C PRO A 130 -11.89 -10.19 3.61
N HIS A 131 -10.70 -10.52 3.13
CA HIS A 131 -10.20 -11.90 3.21
C HIS A 131 -9.27 -12.16 4.40
N ILE A 132 -8.68 -11.12 4.99
CA ILE A 132 -7.72 -11.24 6.09
C ILE A 132 -8.17 -10.46 7.32
N LEU A 133 -8.47 -9.15 7.18
CA LEU A 133 -8.80 -8.32 8.34
C LEU A 133 -10.14 -8.68 8.98
N VAL A 134 -11.17 -8.99 8.18
CA VAL A 134 -12.48 -9.37 8.73
C VAL A 134 -12.38 -10.64 9.56
N PRO A 135 -11.78 -11.76 9.10
CA PRO A 135 -11.53 -12.93 9.94
C PRO A 135 -10.73 -12.61 11.20
N LEU A 136 -9.60 -11.89 11.07
CA LEU A 136 -8.76 -11.54 12.23
C LEU A 136 -9.52 -10.71 13.28
N MET A 137 -10.36 -9.77 12.84
CA MET A 137 -11.19 -8.97 13.73
C MET A 137 -12.24 -9.83 14.42
N SER A 138 -12.90 -10.73 13.68
CA SER A 138 -13.88 -11.68 14.23
C SER A 138 -13.26 -12.56 15.31
N ASP A 139 -12.10 -13.15 15.05
CA ASP A 139 -11.39 -14.04 15.98
C ASP A 139 -10.96 -13.31 17.27
N ASN A 140 -10.73 -12.00 17.18
CA ASN A 140 -10.38 -11.17 18.33
C ASN A 140 -11.59 -10.45 18.96
N GLY A 141 -12.83 -10.72 18.51
CA GLY A 141 -14.05 -10.14 19.05
C GLY A 141 -14.16 -8.64 18.83
N VAL A 142 -13.48 -8.08 17.83
CA VAL A 142 -13.45 -6.64 17.52
C VAL A 142 -13.78 -6.37 16.06
N MET A 143 -14.19 -5.15 15.78
CA MET A 143 -14.39 -4.65 14.41
C MET A 143 -14.00 -3.18 14.32
N ILE A 144 -13.68 -2.70 13.12
CA ILE A 144 -13.55 -1.27 12.86
C ILE A 144 -14.94 -0.62 13.00
N ASN A 145 -14.95 0.67 13.34
CA ASN A 145 -16.20 1.41 13.39
C ASN A 145 -16.73 1.65 11.96
N PRO A 146 -17.89 1.07 11.55
CA PRO A 146 -18.42 1.26 10.20
C PRO A 146 -18.75 2.73 9.87
N ASP A 147 -19.12 3.54 10.87
CA ASP A 147 -19.42 4.96 10.67
C ASP A 147 -18.17 5.81 10.41
N ARG A 148 -17.00 5.30 10.80
CA ARG A 148 -15.71 5.99 10.69
C ARG A 148 -14.59 4.96 10.52
N PRO A 149 -14.60 4.19 9.43
CA PRO A 149 -13.58 3.18 9.20
C PRO A 149 -12.21 3.85 9.06
N LEU A 150 -11.22 3.34 9.78
CA LEU A 150 -9.85 3.83 9.69
C LEU A 150 -8.88 2.67 9.79
N VAL A 151 -8.33 2.33 8.65
CA VAL A 151 -7.21 1.40 8.47
C VAL A 151 -6.05 2.22 7.96
N ILE A 152 -5.00 2.34 8.74
CA ILE A 152 -3.81 3.12 8.40
C ILE A 152 -2.76 2.14 7.90
N TYR A 153 -2.29 2.33 6.69
CA TYR A 153 -1.14 1.64 6.15
C TYR A 153 0.13 2.25 6.76
N GLU A 154 0.82 1.50 7.61
CA GLU A 154 2.00 1.99 8.34
C GLU A 154 3.28 1.73 7.57
N SER A 155 3.49 0.48 7.16
CA SER A 155 4.69 0.11 6.40
C SER A 155 4.52 -1.17 5.60
N MET A 156 5.41 -1.34 4.62
CA MET A 156 5.62 -2.62 3.94
C MET A 156 7.09 -2.81 3.60
N ALA A 157 7.52 -4.06 3.54
CA ALA A 157 8.83 -4.42 3.04
C ALA A 157 8.76 -5.60 2.10
N ILE A 158 9.63 -5.58 1.08
CA ILE A 158 9.84 -6.68 0.13
C ILE A 158 11.32 -7.00 0.14
N ASN A 159 11.64 -8.29 0.18
CA ASN A 159 12.99 -8.82 0.08
C ASN A 159 13.01 -9.93 -0.98
N LEU A 160 13.59 -9.64 -2.13
CA LEU A 160 13.74 -10.54 -3.26
C LEU A 160 15.14 -11.19 -3.24
N GLU A 161 15.19 -12.48 -3.49
CA GLU A 161 16.45 -13.22 -3.59
C GLU A 161 17.16 -12.95 -4.93
N ARG A 162 16.37 -12.65 -5.97
CA ARG A 162 16.84 -12.35 -7.33
C ARG A 162 15.84 -11.46 -8.08
N LEU A 163 16.28 -10.82 -9.15
CA LEU A 163 15.48 -9.90 -9.97
C LEU A 163 15.19 -10.40 -11.38
N ASP A 164 15.74 -11.55 -11.78
CA ASP A 164 15.51 -12.22 -13.07
C ASP A 164 14.25 -13.11 -13.01
N ILE A 165 13.13 -12.56 -12.61
CA ILE A 165 11.85 -13.24 -12.42
C ILE A 165 10.76 -12.65 -13.31
N THR A 166 9.75 -13.45 -13.60
CA THR A 166 8.56 -13.05 -14.37
C THR A 166 7.30 -13.44 -13.63
N ASP A 167 6.23 -12.65 -13.80
CA ASP A 167 4.90 -12.88 -13.25
C ASP A 167 4.91 -13.28 -11.75
N PRO A 168 5.52 -12.47 -10.86
CA PRO A 168 5.57 -12.78 -9.45
C PRO A 168 4.17 -12.73 -8.83
N GLN A 169 3.81 -13.78 -8.08
CA GLN A 169 2.55 -13.89 -7.36
C GLN A 169 2.80 -13.80 -5.85
N LEU A 170 1.90 -13.15 -5.12
CA LEU A 170 1.97 -13.04 -3.67
C LEU A 170 1.03 -14.05 -3.01
N GLU A 171 1.53 -14.67 -1.95
CA GLU A 171 0.79 -15.61 -1.11
C GLU A 171 0.98 -15.26 0.36
N LEU A 172 -0.14 -15.13 1.11
CA LEU A 172 -0.10 -14.89 2.55
C LEU A 172 0.50 -16.11 3.26
N THR A 173 1.48 -15.87 4.15
CA THR A 173 2.12 -16.92 4.94
C THR A 173 1.86 -16.77 6.44
N GLY A 174 1.50 -15.57 6.89
CA GLY A 174 1.18 -15.31 8.28
C GLY A 174 0.35 -14.05 8.44
N SER A 175 -0.51 -14.03 9.46
CA SER A 175 -1.27 -12.85 9.83
C SER A 175 -1.52 -12.82 11.33
N SER A 176 -1.47 -11.64 11.93
CA SER A 176 -1.79 -11.43 13.34
C SER A 176 -2.45 -10.08 13.58
N LEU A 177 -3.24 -10.01 14.65
CA LEU A 177 -3.85 -8.78 15.15
C LEU A 177 -3.62 -8.68 16.65
N GLU A 178 -2.88 -7.66 17.08
CA GLU A 178 -2.72 -7.33 18.49
C GLU A 178 -3.65 -6.17 18.87
N VAL A 179 -4.61 -6.43 19.77
CA VAL A 179 -5.60 -5.44 20.19
C VAL A 179 -5.19 -4.78 21.50
N ARG A 180 -5.11 -3.44 21.52
CA ARG A 180 -4.86 -2.62 22.71
C ARG A 180 -5.91 -1.50 22.81
N GLY A 181 -6.92 -1.72 23.63
CA GLY A 181 -8.05 -0.81 23.79
C GLY A 181 -8.81 -0.64 22.48
N LYS A 182 -8.82 0.59 21.92
CA LYS A 182 -9.49 0.91 20.64
C LYS A 182 -8.54 0.91 19.43
N ARG A 183 -7.35 0.36 19.56
CA ARG A 183 -6.37 0.22 18.47
C ARG A 183 -6.01 -1.24 18.27
N GLY A 184 -5.75 -1.60 17.01
CA GLY A 184 -5.23 -2.90 16.64
C GLY A 184 -4.00 -2.73 15.77
N ALA A 185 -2.92 -3.45 16.06
CA ALA A 185 -1.76 -3.57 15.20
C ALA A 185 -1.89 -4.87 14.40
N VAL A 186 -1.94 -4.74 13.08
CA VAL A 186 -1.99 -5.87 12.15
C VAL A 186 -0.62 -6.06 11.54
N HIS A 187 -0.14 -7.30 11.57
CA HIS A 187 1.07 -7.72 10.87
C HIS A 187 0.72 -8.85 9.91
N LEU A 188 1.10 -8.69 8.65
CA LEU A 188 0.94 -9.68 7.59
C LEU A 188 2.32 -10.07 7.07
N GLU A 189 2.53 -11.36 6.89
CA GLU A 189 3.69 -11.92 6.20
C GLU A 189 3.24 -12.55 4.89
N PHE A 190 4.03 -12.40 3.85
CA PHE A 190 3.76 -12.99 2.55
C PHE A 190 5.03 -13.47 1.87
N GLN A 191 4.90 -14.42 0.99
CA GLN A 191 5.96 -14.87 0.09
C GLN A 191 5.65 -14.47 -1.35
N LEU A 192 6.71 -14.31 -2.13
CA LEU A 192 6.63 -14.08 -3.56
C LEU A 192 7.07 -15.34 -4.28
N LYS A 193 6.26 -15.79 -5.23
CA LYS A 193 6.52 -16.95 -6.08
C LYS A 193 6.61 -16.52 -7.54
N ALA A 194 7.54 -17.11 -8.27
CA ALA A 194 7.61 -17.06 -9.72
C ALA A 194 7.79 -18.50 -10.22
N SER A 195 6.88 -18.94 -11.13
CA SER A 195 6.87 -20.32 -11.62
C SER A 195 6.97 -21.38 -10.51
N ASP A 196 6.13 -21.27 -9.48
CA ASP A 196 6.06 -22.14 -8.29
C ASP A 196 7.30 -22.15 -7.38
N THR A 197 8.30 -21.33 -7.67
CA THR A 197 9.48 -21.18 -6.82
C THR A 197 9.36 -19.92 -5.95
N ILE A 198 9.68 -20.04 -4.66
CA ILE A 198 9.77 -18.88 -3.78
C ILE A 198 10.99 -18.05 -4.23
N VAL A 199 10.75 -16.78 -4.51
CA VAL A 199 11.78 -15.83 -5.00
C VAL A 199 11.93 -14.63 -4.06
N GLY A 200 11.16 -14.60 -2.98
CA GLY A 200 11.25 -13.55 -1.99
C GLY A 200 10.16 -13.65 -0.93
N LYS A 201 10.22 -12.73 0.00
CA LYS A 201 9.26 -12.57 1.09
C LYS A 201 9.03 -11.09 1.38
N GLY A 202 7.95 -10.81 2.08
CA GLY A 202 7.65 -9.46 2.52
C GLY A 202 6.73 -9.43 3.73
N GLU A 203 6.53 -8.24 4.22
CA GLU A 203 5.67 -7.95 5.36
C GLU A 203 4.86 -6.69 5.11
N LYS A 204 3.69 -6.58 5.72
CA LYS A 204 2.84 -5.39 5.71
C LYS A 204 2.30 -5.13 7.11
N ASN A 205 2.45 -3.89 7.58
CA ASN A 205 1.98 -3.46 8.87
C ASN A 205 0.87 -2.41 8.70
N MET A 206 -0.21 -2.57 9.47
CA MET A 206 -1.36 -1.66 9.45
C MET A 206 -1.84 -1.38 10.87
N ILE A 207 -2.44 -0.21 11.07
CA ILE A 207 -3.07 0.16 12.33
C ILE A 207 -4.58 0.29 12.09
N LEU A 208 -5.35 -0.48 12.85
CA LEU A 208 -6.80 -0.32 12.96
C LEU A 208 -7.10 0.67 14.08
N SER A 209 -7.96 1.64 13.84
CA SER A 209 -8.30 2.64 14.84
C SER A 209 -9.83 2.74 15.05
N GLY A 210 -10.22 3.05 16.29
CA GLY A 210 -11.62 3.15 16.66
C GLY A 210 -12.32 1.80 16.78
N LEU A 211 -11.59 0.75 17.17
CA LEU A 211 -12.15 -0.59 17.35
C LEU A 211 -13.34 -0.61 18.33
N ARG A 212 -14.32 -1.43 18.01
CA ARG A 212 -15.54 -1.72 18.79
C ARG A 212 -15.66 -3.24 18.95
N ALA A 213 -16.59 -3.69 19.82
CA ALA A 213 -16.98 -5.08 19.87
C ALA A 213 -17.49 -5.56 18.51
N PHE A 214 -17.15 -6.79 18.14
CA PHE A 214 -17.57 -7.40 16.87
C PHE A 214 -19.10 -7.53 16.82
N ASP A 215 -19.67 -7.18 15.68
CA ASP A 215 -21.11 -7.26 15.38
C ASP A 215 -21.25 -7.76 13.94
N ALA A 216 -21.63 -9.03 13.79
CA ALA A 216 -21.70 -9.69 12.49
C ALA A 216 -22.71 -9.05 11.52
N ASP A 217 -23.71 -8.32 12.05
CA ASP A 217 -24.72 -7.65 11.21
C ASP A 217 -24.21 -6.33 10.60
N LYS A 218 -23.01 -5.91 10.98
CA LYS A 218 -22.40 -4.62 10.56
C LYS A 218 -21.08 -4.74 9.82
N VAL A 219 -20.65 -5.96 9.50
CA VAL A 219 -19.39 -6.23 8.78
C VAL A 219 -19.65 -6.51 7.32
#